data_3b5d752c0ef510327aa2fdcf45f6724f
#
_entry.id   3b5d752c0ef510327aa2fdcf45f6724f
#
_cell.length_a   1.000
_cell.length_b   1.000
_cell.length_c   1.000
_cell.angle_alpha   90.00
_cell.angle_beta   90.00
_cell.angle_gamma   90.00
#
_symmetry.space_group_name_H-M   'P 1'
#
loop_
_entity.id
_entity.type
_entity.pdbx_description
1 polymer ?
#
loop_
_entity_poly.entity_id
_entity_poly.type
_entity_poly.pdbx_seq_one_letter_code
_entity_poly.pdbx_strand_id
1 'polypeptide(L)'
;QEMQAKMQEMQQELANKTIEAESGGGIVKVVMNGKQIVQSIDIDPSLLSADEKEVLEDLMKAALNQAKEKVEEMSAEEMKKITGGLPLPPGMKMPF
;
A
#
# COMPACT_ATOMS: atom_id res chain seq x y z
N GLN A 1 -4.67 -11.31 -26.26
CA GLN A 1 -5.96 -10.78 -25.82
C GLN A 1 -6.33 -11.24 -24.41
N GLU A 2 -6.08 -12.53 -24.13
CA GLU A 2 -6.36 -13.03 -22.80
C GLU A 2 -5.45 -12.43 -21.74
N MET A 3 -4.19 -12.14 -22.11
CA MET A 3 -3.25 -11.54 -21.17
C MET A 3 -3.66 -10.12 -20.80
N GLN A 4 -4.19 -9.36 -21.75
CA GLN A 4 -4.64 -8.01 -21.46
C GLN A 4 -5.85 -8.03 -20.51
N ALA A 5 -6.76 -8.97 -20.73
CA ALA A 5 -7.93 -9.10 -19.85
C ALA A 5 -7.52 -9.46 -18.44
N LYS A 6 -6.54 -10.38 -18.30
CA LYS A 6 -6.05 -10.76 -16.97
C LYS A 6 -5.34 -9.62 -16.29
N MET A 7 -4.57 -8.81 -17.02
CA MET A 7 -3.91 -7.68 -16.44
C MET A 7 -4.90 -6.61 -15.99
N GLN A 8 -5.96 -6.40 -16.76
CA GLN A 8 -7.00 -5.46 -16.35
C GLN A 8 -7.74 -5.95 -15.11
N GLU A 9 -8.05 -7.25 -15.07
CA GLU A 9 -8.67 -7.82 -13.89
C GLU A 9 -7.79 -7.68 -12.66
N MET A 10 -6.49 -7.92 -12.82
CA MET A 10 -5.55 -7.77 -11.71
C MET A 10 -5.50 -6.33 -11.22
N GLN A 11 -5.46 -5.38 -12.13
CA GLN A 11 -5.45 -3.97 -11.74
C GLN A 11 -6.74 -3.59 -11.01
N GLN A 12 -7.88 -4.12 -11.45
CA GLN A 12 -9.13 -3.88 -10.75
C GLN A 12 -9.14 -4.52 -9.37
N GLU A 13 -8.59 -5.73 -9.25
CA GLU A 13 -8.49 -6.37 -7.97
C GLU A 13 -7.57 -5.59 -7.02
N LEU A 14 -6.45 -5.09 -7.53
CA LEU A 14 -5.55 -4.28 -6.72
C LEU A 14 -6.22 -2.98 -6.29
N ALA A 15 -7.01 -2.37 -7.17
CA ALA A 15 -7.72 -1.15 -6.83
C ALA A 15 -8.77 -1.39 -5.74
N ASN A 16 -9.33 -2.60 -5.68
CA ASN A 16 -10.35 -2.96 -4.70
C ASN A 16 -9.75 -3.52 -3.41
N LYS A 17 -8.50 -3.96 -3.45
CA LYS A 17 -7.84 -4.45 -2.25
C LYS A 17 -7.26 -3.27 -1.48
N THR A 18 -7.52 -3.23 -0.20
CA THR A 18 -7.02 -2.16 0.64
C THR A 18 -6.17 -2.72 1.77
N ILE A 19 -5.23 -1.90 2.20
CA ILE A 19 -4.45 -2.18 3.39
C ILE A 19 -4.63 -1.03 4.36
N GLU A 20 -4.44 -1.32 5.62
CA GLU A 20 -4.51 -0.32 6.66
C GLU A 20 -3.14 -0.21 7.32
N ALA A 21 -2.67 1.01 7.46
CA ALA A 21 -1.41 1.30 8.16
C ALA A 21 -1.69 2.31 9.25
N GLU A 22 -0.90 2.25 10.30
CA GLU A 22 -1.09 3.18 11.41
C GLU A 22 0.24 3.53 12.04
N SER A 23 0.25 4.64 12.74
CA SER A 23 1.41 5.07 13.50
C SER A 23 0.96 5.68 14.82
N GLY A 24 1.90 5.78 15.76
CA GLY A 24 1.59 6.34 17.07
C GLY A 24 0.57 5.55 17.87
N GLY A 25 0.53 4.22 17.68
CA GLY A 25 -0.44 3.39 18.39
C GLY A 25 -1.85 3.52 17.87
N GLY A 26 -2.03 3.93 16.61
CA GLY A 26 -3.35 4.06 16.02
C GLY A 26 -3.89 5.48 16.02
N ILE A 27 -3.08 6.45 16.43
CA ILE A 27 -3.50 7.85 16.42
C ILE A 27 -3.64 8.37 15.00
N VAL A 28 -2.81 7.88 14.08
CA VAL A 28 -2.92 8.19 12.66
C VAL A 28 -3.10 6.87 11.92
N LYS A 29 -4.17 6.76 11.15
CA LYS A 29 -4.48 5.58 10.35
C LYS A 29 -4.64 5.98 8.91
N VAL A 30 -4.11 5.16 8.00
CA VAL A 30 -4.20 5.38 6.57
C VAL A 30 -4.70 4.12 5.91
N VAL A 31 -5.68 4.26 5.02
CA VAL A 31 -6.14 3.15 4.19
C VAL A 31 -5.70 3.44 2.76
N MET A 32 -5.00 2.49 2.15
CA MET A 32 -4.46 2.64 0.81
C MET A 32 -4.83 1.41 -0.01
N ASN A 33 -5.12 1.61 -1.29
CA ASN A 33 -5.43 0.46 -2.15
C ASN A 33 -4.16 -0.07 -2.83
N GLY A 34 -4.33 -1.15 -3.58
CA GLY A 34 -3.20 -1.81 -4.23
C GLY A 34 -2.52 -0.98 -5.32
N LYS A 35 -3.12 0.12 -5.73
CA LYS A 35 -2.52 1.05 -6.67
C LYS A 35 -1.82 2.21 -5.98
N GLN A 36 -1.64 2.12 -4.67
CA GLN A 36 -1.01 3.14 -3.85
C GLN A 36 -1.81 4.45 -3.83
N ILE A 37 -3.13 4.33 -3.92
CA ILE A 37 -4.01 5.48 -3.77
C ILE A 37 -4.53 5.51 -2.35
N VAL A 38 -4.37 6.63 -1.68
CA VAL A 38 -4.88 6.80 -0.32
C VAL A 38 -6.39 6.92 -0.38
N GLN A 39 -7.08 6.02 0.30
CA GLN A 39 -8.54 6.02 0.34
C GLN A 39 -9.07 6.87 1.48
N SER A 40 -8.41 6.81 2.62
CA SER A 40 -8.82 7.59 3.79
C SER A 40 -7.65 7.80 4.73
N ILE A 41 -7.75 8.86 5.50
CA ILE A 41 -6.81 9.16 6.57
C ILE A 41 -7.64 9.50 7.80
N ASP A 42 -7.38 8.80 8.90
CA ASP A 42 -8.05 9.06 10.16
C ASP A 42 -7.03 9.58 11.17
N ILE A 43 -7.28 10.75 11.71
CA ILE A 43 -6.38 11.41 12.64
C ILE A 43 -7.10 11.66 13.95
N ASP A 44 -6.48 11.24 15.05
CA ASP A 44 -7.06 11.49 16.36
C ASP A 44 -7.11 13.00 16.62
N PRO A 45 -8.23 13.52 17.11
CA PRO A 45 -8.36 14.98 17.35
C PRO A 45 -7.31 15.54 18.30
N SER A 46 -6.73 14.73 19.16
CA SER A 46 -5.69 15.19 20.08
C SER A 46 -4.45 15.74 19.36
N LEU A 47 -4.25 15.36 18.09
CA LEU A 47 -3.14 15.85 17.30
C LEU A 47 -3.45 17.13 16.52
N LEU A 48 -4.68 17.64 16.63
CA LEU A 48 -5.11 18.79 15.83
C LEU A 48 -4.90 20.10 16.58
N SER A 49 -3.72 20.27 17.17
CA SER A 49 -3.34 21.53 17.80
C SER A 49 -2.03 22.00 17.21
N ALA A 50 -1.77 23.29 17.31
CA ALA A 50 -0.55 23.87 16.77
C ALA A 50 0.70 23.27 17.43
N ASP A 51 0.59 22.91 18.71
CA ASP A 51 1.72 22.35 19.44
C ASP A 51 2.06 20.93 18.97
N GLU A 52 1.13 20.24 18.36
CA GLU A 52 1.30 18.87 17.91
C GLU A 52 1.58 18.76 16.41
N LYS A 53 1.81 19.88 15.75
CA LYS A 53 1.97 19.87 14.30
C LYS A 53 3.11 19.00 13.84
N GLU A 54 4.26 19.11 14.48
CA GLU A 54 5.44 18.32 14.08
C GLU A 54 5.22 16.84 14.33
N VAL A 55 4.59 16.51 15.47
CA VAL A 55 4.28 15.13 15.79
C VAL A 55 3.35 14.56 14.74
N LEU A 56 2.31 15.32 14.36
CA LEU A 56 1.37 14.88 13.34
C LEU A 56 2.07 14.64 12.00
N GLU A 57 2.93 15.56 11.61
CA GLU A 57 3.66 15.41 10.35
C GLU A 57 4.52 14.15 10.35
N ASP A 58 5.24 13.91 11.44
CA ASP A 58 6.07 12.72 11.54
C ASP A 58 5.25 11.44 11.54
N LEU A 59 4.13 11.44 12.25
CA LEU A 59 3.27 10.25 12.29
C LEU A 59 2.60 9.99 10.95
N MET A 60 2.20 11.03 10.24
CA MET A 60 1.63 10.86 8.91
C MET A 60 2.67 10.30 7.95
N LYS A 61 3.88 10.81 8.02
CA LYS A 61 4.97 10.32 7.19
C LYS A 61 5.21 8.84 7.45
N ALA A 62 5.25 8.45 8.70
CA ALA A 62 5.47 7.05 9.06
C ALA A 62 4.32 6.17 8.57
N ALA A 63 3.08 6.61 8.75
CA ALA A 63 1.92 5.83 8.33
C ALA A 63 1.86 5.67 6.81
N LEU A 64 2.14 6.75 6.08
CA LEU A 64 2.12 6.69 4.62
C LEU A 64 3.22 5.80 4.07
N ASN A 65 4.42 5.87 4.66
CA ASN A 65 5.52 5.00 4.23
C ASN A 65 5.23 3.54 4.55
N GLN A 66 4.64 3.27 5.69
CA GLN A 66 4.24 1.91 6.06
C GLN A 66 3.16 1.39 5.11
N ALA A 67 2.19 2.23 4.76
CA ALA A 67 1.14 1.85 3.82
C ALA A 67 1.74 1.50 2.47
N LYS A 68 2.69 2.28 1.99
CA LYS A 68 3.34 2.03 0.73
C LYS A 68 4.07 0.68 0.75
N GLU A 69 4.80 0.41 1.82
CA GLU A 69 5.50 -0.87 1.94
C GLU A 69 4.54 -2.05 1.94
N LYS A 70 3.42 -1.93 2.65
CA LYS A 70 2.42 -3.00 2.68
C LYS A 70 1.81 -3.23 1.31
N VAL A 71 1.55 -2.16 0.57
CA VAL A 71 1.00 -2.29 -0.79
C VAL A 71 2.01 -2.95 -1.71
N GLU A 72 3.28 -2.59 -1.60
CA GLU A 72 4.32 -3.20 -2.41
C GLU A 72 4.43 -4.69 -2.15
N GLU A 73 4.34 -5.11 -0.88
CA GLU A 73 4.33 -6.53 -0.53
C GLU A 73 3.11 -7.24 -1.10
N MET A 74 1.95 -6.60 -0.99
CA MET A 74 0.71 -7.17 -1.53
C MET A 74 0.80 -7.33 -3.04
N SER A 75 1.32 -6.32 -3.73
CA SER A 75 1.49 -6.38 -5.18
C SER A 75 2.47 -7.47 -5.59
N ALA A 76 3.54 -7.63 -4.85
CA ALA A 76 4.52 -8.69 -5.14
C ALA A 76 3.88 -10.06 -5.00
N GLU A 77 3.04 -10.27 -3.99
CA GLU A 77 2.35 -11.53 -3.81
C GLU A 77 1.36 -11.80 -4.95
N GLU A 78 0.65 -10.77 -5.40
CA GLU A 78 -0.28 -10.93 -6.52
C GLU A 78 0.48 -11.27 -7.80
N MET A 79 1.65 -10.70 -8.00
CA MET A 79 2.47 -11.02 -9.17
C MET A 79 2.95 -12.47 -9.11
N LYS A 80 3.28 -12.97 -7.94
CA LYS A 80 3.66 -14.38 -7.79
C LYS A 80 2.52 -15.30 -8.19
N LYS A 81 1.30 -14.95 -7.85
CA LYS A 81 0.14 -15.75 -8.23
C LYS A 81 -0.03 -15.80 -9.73
N ILE A 82 0.23 -14.70 -10.42
CA ILE A 82 0.07 -14.62 -11.86
C ILE A 82 1.13 -15.44 -12.59
N THR A 83 2.36 -15.43 -12.09
CA THR A 83 3.41 -16.24 -12.69
C THR A 83 3.20 -17.73 -12.46
N GLY A 84 2.17 -18.07 -11.68
CA GLY A 84 1.82 -19.48 -11.47
C GLY A 84 2.87 -20.27 -10.74
N GLY A 85 3.71 -19.61 -9.98
CA GLY A 85 4.78 -20.27 -9.28
C GLY A 85 5.96 -20.67 -10.17
N LEU A 86 5.98 -20.18 -11.41
CA LEU A 86 7.11 -20.43 -12.30
C LEU A 86 8.35 -19.74 -11.76
N PRO A 87 9.45 -20.46 -11.62
CA PRO A 87 10.67 -19.82 -11.14
C PRO A 87 11.18 -18.82 -12.18
N LEU A 88 11.46 -17.62 -11.72
CA LEU A 88 12.04 -16.64 -12.59
C LEU A 88 13.48 -17.02 -12.93
N PRO A 89 13.89 -16.90 -14.20
CA PRO A 89 15.28 -17.13 -14.54
C PRO A 89 16.21 -16.22 -13.74
N PRO A 90 17.41 -16.69 -13.41
CA PRO A 90 18.29 -15.89 -12.55
C PRO A 90 18.62 -14.50 -13.08
N GLY A 91 18.49 -14.27 -14.36
CA GLY A 91 18.76 -12.95 -14.92
C GLY A 91 17.59 -12.01 -14.94
N MET A 92 16.41 -12.45 -14.51
CA MET A 92 15.20 -11.65 -14.58
C MET A 92 14.75 -11.23 -13.19
N LYS A 93 15.56 -10.48 -12.51
CA LYS A 93 15.14 -9.90 -11.25
C LYS A 93 14.16 -8.79 -11.54
N MET A 94 13.06 -8.79 -10.80
CA MET A 94 12.10 -7.71 -10.87
C MET A 94 12.78 -6.41 -10.46
N PRO A 95 12.54 -5.31 -11.16
CA PRO A 95 13.20 -4.04 -10.86
C PRO A 95 12.54 -3.31 -9.69
N PHE A 96 12.35 -3.99 -8.61
CA PHE A 96 11.75 -3.40 -7.42
C PHE A 96 12.70 -3.47 -6.26
#